data_4b29b9d44d01b54586d0f26110a586c3
#
_entry.id   4b29b9d44d01b54586d0f26110a586c3
#
_cell.length_a   1.000
_cell.length_b   1.000
_cell.length_c   1.000
_cell.angle_alpha   90.00
_cell.angle_beta   90.00
_cell.angle_gamma   90.00
#
_symmetry.space_group_name_H-M   'P 1'
#
loop_
_entity.id
_entity.type
_entity.pdbx_description
1 polymer ?
#
loop_
_entity_poly.entity_id
_entity_poly.type
_entity_poly.pdbx_seq_one_letter_code
_entity_poly.pdbx_strand_id
1 'polypeptide(L)'
;MQSLHTSVMLQEAVEALQIKSNGIYIDATFGGGGHSKLILEKLGKDGRLFSYDKDSFAEDIATNDDFINSRFVFKKTSFSEFGTDMAELGLAGKISGVLFD
;
A
#
# COMPACT_ATOMS: atom_id res chain seq x y z
N MET A 1 8.74 16.98 -15.08
CA MET A 1 9.89 16.78 -14.50
C MET A 1 9.85 16.02 -13.29
N GLN A 2 9.33 16.56 -12.24
CA GLN A 2 9.25 15.89 -10.98
C GLN A 2 8.52 14.58 -11.09
N SER A 3 7.41 14.53 -11.82
CA SER A 3 6.62 13.32 -11.91
C SER A 3 7.37 12.20 -12.61
N LEU A 4 8.14 12.51 -13.63
CA LEU A 4 8.89 11.47 -14.33
C LEU A 4 9.96 10.87 -13.44
N HIS A 5 10.71 11.72 -12.75
CA HIS A 5 11.74 11.27 -11.83
C HIS A 5 11.13 10.44 -10.70
N THR A 6 10.01 10.91 -10.16
CA THR A 6 9.31 10.20 -9.09
C THR A 6 8.81 8.84 -9.58
N SER A 7 8.33 8.77 -10.82
CA SER A 7 7.84 7.51 -11.37
C SER A 7 8.92 6.44 -11.44
N VAL A 8 10.14 6.83 -11.82
CA VAL A 8 11.25 5.87 -11.86
C VAL A 8 11.55 5.35 -10.46
N MET A 9 11.59 6.23 -9.48
CA MET A 9 11.86 5.83 -8.11
C MET A 9 10.74 4.96 -7.53
N LEU A 10 9.50 5.25 -7.89
CA LEU A 10 8.37 4.44 -7.45
C LEU A 10 8.50 3.02 -7.96
N GLN A 11 8.83 2.87 -9.24
CA GLN A 11 8.96 1.55 -9.84
C GLN A 11 10.07 0.75 -9.18
N GLU A 12 11.21 1.39 -8.94
CA GLU A 12 12.34 0.70 -8.32
C GLU A 12 11.99 0.23 -6.91
N ALA A 13 11.30 1.08 -6.14
CA ALA A 13 10.92 0.72 -4.78
C ALA A 13 9.96 -0.47 -4.76
N VAL A 14 8.99 -0.46 -5.66
CA VAL A 14 8.02 -1.55 -5.72
C VAL A 14 8.66 -2.83 -6.23
N GLU A 15 9.54 -2.72 -7.21
CA GLU A 15 10.23 -3.91 -7.72
C GLU A 15 11.09 -4.55 -6.65
N ALA A 16 11.68 -3.74 -5.77
CA ALA A 16 12.49 -4.28 -4.68
C ALA A 16 11.70 -5.14 -3.71
N LEU A 17 10.39 -4.95 -3.64
CA LEU A 17 9.53 -5.77 -2.79
C LEU A 17 9.34 -7.18 -3.34
N GLN A 18 9.56 -7.38 -4.64
CA GLN A 18 9.33 -8.66 -5.30
C GLN A 18 7.92 -9.19 -5.03
N ILE A 19 6.94 -8.40 -5.44
CA ILE A 19 5.53 -8.67 -5.13
C ILE A 19 5.09 -10.03 -5.64
N LYS A 20 4.51 -10.82 -4.74
CA LYS A 20 3.87 -12.09 -5.08
C LYS A 20 2.37 -11.83 -5.23
N SER A 21 1.75 -12.47 -6.21
CA SER A 21 0.35 -12.16 -6.53
C SER A 21 -0.60 -12.42 -5.36
N ASN A 22 -0.27 -13.34 -4.47
CA ASN A 22 -1.12 -13.67 -3.32
C ASN A 22 -0.56 -13.14 -2.00
N GLY A 23 0.42 -12.22 -2.06
CA GLY A 23 1.06 -11.72 -0.86
C GLY A 23 0.25 -10.63 -0.16
N ILE A 24 0.67 -10.32 1.06
CA ILE A 24 0.06 -9.25 1.86
C ILE A 24 1.12 -8.18 2.08
N TYR A 25 0.80 -6.96 1.67
CA TYR A 25 1.77 -5.87 1.67
C TYR A 25 1.24 -4.67 2.42
N ILE A 26 2.16 -3.90 2.96
CA ILE A 26 1.86 -2.68 3.72
C ILE A 26 2.56 -1.52 3.03
N ASP A 27 1.82 -0.44 2.76
CA ASP A 27 2.41 0.82 2.34
C ASP A 27 2.35 1.75 3.55
N ALA A 28 3.51 2.02 4.14
CA ALA A 28 3.58 2.77 5.39
C ALA A 28 3.22 4.24 5.24
N THR A 29 3.32 4.78 4.02
CA THR A 29 2.98 6.18 3.75
C THR A 29 2.29 6.27 2.40
N PHE A 30 0.96 6.25 2.41
CA PHE A 30 0.19 6.28 1.18
C PHE A 30 0.47 7.51 0.33
N GLY A 31 0.50 8.70 0.95
CA GLY A 31 0.77 9.97 0.26
C GLY A 31 -0.16 10.18 -0.91
N GLY A 32 0.40 10.30 -2.10
CA GLY A 32 -0.37 10.48 -3.33
C GLY A 32 -0.82 9.19 -3.99
N GLY A 33 -0.49 8.04 -3.41
CA GLY A 33 -0.99 6.76 -3.88
C GLY A 33 -0.14 6.08 -4.94
N GLY A 34 1.01 6.64 -5.30
CA GLY A 34 1.81 6.09 -6.38
C GLY A 34 2.32 4.68 -6.12
N HIS A 35 2.91 4.47 -4.94
CA HIS A 35 3.41 3.14 -4.59
C HIS A 35 2.26 2.14 -4.46
N SER A 36 1.18 2.55 -3.79
CA SER A 36 0.04 1.67 -3.59
C SER A 36 -0.59 1.25 -4.90
N LYS A 37 -0.70 2.17 -5.86
CA LYS A 37 -1.26 1.84 -7.15
C LYS A 37 -0.42 0.80 -7.89
N LEU A 38 0.90 0.95 -7.88
CA LEU A 38 1.79 -0.01 -8.51
C LEU A 38 1.72 -1.38 -7.83
N ILE A 39 1.65 -1.39 -6.50
CA ILE A 39 1.52 -2.66 -5.78
C ILE A 39 0.24 -3.37 -6.19
N LEU A 40 -0.87 -2.63 -6.23
CA LEU A 40 -2.15 -3.22 -6.60
C LEU A 40 -2.13 -3.81 -8.01
N GLU A 41 -1.40 -3.18 -8.92
CA GLU A 41 -1.29 -3.70 -10.29
C GLU A 41 -0.60 -5.06 -10.33
N LYS A 42 0.26 -5.33 -9.35
CA LYS A 42 1.01 -6.59 -9.32
C LYS A 42 0.33 -7.66 -8.50
N LEU A 43 -0.66 -7.31 -7.69
CA LEU A 43 -1.36 -8.28 -6.86
C LEU A 43 -2.45 -8.99 -7.64
N GLY A 44 -2.62 -10.29 -7.35
CA GLY A 44 -3.73 -11.06 -7.87
C GLY A 44 -4.93 -10.98 -6.95
N LYS A 45 -5.95 -11.76 -7.23
CA LYS A 45 -7.22 -11.68 -6.49
C LYS A 45 -7.07 -12.05 -5.02
N ASP A 46 -6.08 -12.85 -4.68
CA ASP A 46 -5.87 -13.28 -3.30
C ASP A 46 -4.87 -12.40 -2.55
N GLY A 47 -4.31 -11.40 -3.23
CA GLY A 47 -3.39 -10.46 -2.59
C GLY A 47 -4.14 -9.41 -1.79
N ARG A 48 -3.43 -8.76 -0.88
CA ARG A 48 -4.01 -7.69 -0.07
C ARG A 48 -3.00 -6.59 0.14
N LEU A 49 -3.49 -5.34 0.15
CA LEU A 49 -2.65 -4.18 0.42
C LEU A 49 -3.32 -3.32 1.48
N PHE A 50 -2.57 -3.00 2.53
CA PHE A 50 -3.03 -2.10 3.58
C PHE A 50 -2.13 -0.87 3.53
N SER A 51 -2.73 0.29 3.33
CA SER A 51 -1.97 1.54 3.21
C SER A 51 -2.34 2.50 4.32
N TYR A 52 -1.36 3.19 4.85
CA TYR A 52 -1.51 4.04 6.03
C TYR A 52 -1.11 5.47 5.72
N ASP A 53 -1.86 6.41 6.25
CA ASP A 53 -1.48 7.81 6.22
C ASP A 53 -2.40 8.58 7.17
N LYS A 54 -1.86 9.60 7.83
CA LYS A 54 -2.65 10.44 8.72
C LYS A 54 -3.28 11.62 8.00
N ASP A 55 -2.89 11.89 6.77
CA ASP A 55 -3.28 13.09 6.04
C ASP A 55 -4.64 12.90 5.37
N SER A 56 -5.54 13.86 5.57
CA SER A 56 -6.86 13.84 4.92
C SER A 56 -6.75 13.90 3.40
N PHE A 57 -5.71 14.55 2.88
CA PHE A 57 -5.48 14.59 1.45
C PHE A 57 -5.22 13.17 0.90
N ALA A 58 -4.47 12.38 1.64
CA ALA A 58 -4.22 10.99 1.25
C ALA A 58 -5.53 10.19 1.27
N GLU A 59 -6.37 10.42 2.26
CA GLU A 59 -7.66 9.74 2.35
C GLU A 59 -8.53 10.07 1.14
N ASP A 60 -8.54 11.32 0.71
CA ASP A 60 -9.33 11.71 -0.46
C ASP A 60 -8.88 10.97 -1.71
N ILE A 61 -7.58 10.80 -1.88
CA ILE A 61 -7.05 10.05 -3.02
C ILE A 61 -7.39 8.58 -2.90
N ALA A 62 -7.26 8.03 -1.70
CA ALA A 62 -7.49 6.59 -1.47
C ALA A 62 -8.94 6.19 -1.71
N THR A 63 -9.86 7.15 -1.69
CA THR A 63 -11.28 6.85 -1.90
C THR A 63 -11.74 7.11 -3.33
N ASN A 64 -10.83 7.51 -4.24
CA ASN A 64 -11.25 7.73 -5.61
C ASN A 64 -11.28 6.38 -6.37
N ASP A 65 -11.80 6.42 -7.60
CA ASP A 65 -12.10 5.21 -8.37
C ASP A 65 -10.89 4.31 -8.60
N ASP A 66 -9.68 4.88 -8.69
CA ASP A 66 -8.48 4.09 -8.93
C ASP A 66 -8.19 3.13 -7.78
N PHE A 67 -8.74 3.39 -6.60
CA PHE A 67 -8.46 2.60 -5.41
C PHE A 67 -9.67 1.82 -4.90
N ILE A 68 -10.79 1.84 -5.61
CA ILE A 68 -11.94 1.04 -5.23
C ILE A 68 -11.65 -0.41 -5.63
N ASN A 69 -11.26 -1.21 -4.64
CA ASN A 69 -10.75 -2.55 -4.90
C ASN A 69 -10.86 -3.37 -3.63
N SER A 70 -11.39 -4.59 -3.74
CA SER A 70 -11.59 -5.46 -2.58
C SER A 70 -10.27 -5.89 -1.93
N ARG A 71 -9.15 -5.75 -2.64
CA ARG A 71 -7.83 -6.12 -2.12
C ARG A 71 -7.17 -4.99 -1.34
N PHE A 72 -7.74 -3.78 -1.38
CA PHE A 72 -7.12 -2.58 -0.83
C PHE A 72 -7.87 -2.08 0.39
N VAL A 73 -7.12 -1.78 1.45
CA VAL A 73 -7.67 -1.17 2.66
C VAL A 73 -6.83 0.05 2.99
N PHE A 74 -7.47 1.20 3.13
CA PHE A 74 -6.79 2.41 3.57
C PHE A 74 -7.14 2.70 5.02
N LYS A 75 -6.13 3.03 5.81
CA LYS A 75 -6.30 3.40 7.21
C LYS A 75 -5.78 4.81 7.42
N LYS A 76 -6.66 5.72 7.85
CA LYS A 76 -6.27 7.09 8.13
C LYS A 76 -5.71 7.17 9.54
N THR A 77 -4.50 6.65 9.69
CA THR A 77 -3.82 6.64 10.98
C THR A 77 -2.33 6.44 10.74
N SER A 78 -1.57 6.47 11.82
CA SER A 78 -0.15 6.22 11.74
C SER A 78 0.14 4.77 11.37
N PHE A 79 1.18 4.56 10.58
CA PHE A 79 1.66 3.23 10.27
C PHE A 79 1.95 2.42 11.55
N SER A 80 2.25 3.10 12.66
CA SER A 80 2.55 2.39 13.91
C SER A 80 1.39 1.49 14.39
N GLU A 81 0.19 1.71 13.83
CA GLU A 81 -0.97 0.89 14.20
C GLU A 81 -1.04 -0.43 13.43
N PHE A 82 -0.13 -0.66 12.48
CA PHE A 82 -0.29 -1.83 11.61
C PHE A 82 -0.20 -3.14 12.38
N GLY A 83 0.62 -3.21 13.40
CA GLY A 83 0.76 -4.45 14.18
C GLY A 83 -0.55 -4.85 14.84
N THR A 84 -1.23 -3.88 15.46
CA THR A 84 -2.52 -4.12 16.09
C THR A 84 -3.55 -4.52 15.03
N ASP A 85 -3.58 -3.82 13.89
CA ASP A 85 -4.52 -4.11 12.82
C ASP A 85 -4.33 -5.53 12.29
N MET A 86 -3.08 -5.92 12.06
CA MET A 86 -2.80 -7.24 11.53
C MET A 86 -3.17 -8.33 12.53
N ALA A 87 -2.94 -8.09 13.82
CA ALA A 87 -3.33 -9.06 14.84
C ALA A 87 -4.84 -9.23 14.88
N GLU A 88 -5.59 -8.12 14.79
CA GLU A 88 -7.04 -8.18 14.82
C GLU A 88 -7.62 -8.89 13.61
N LEU A 89 -6.94 -8.81 12.48
CA LEU A 89 -7.38 -9.47 11.25
C LEU A 89 -6.88 -10.91 11.12
N GLY A 90 -6.10 -11.37 12.10
CA GLY A 90 -5.53 -12.72 12.03
C GLY A 90 -4.38 -12.83 11.03
N LEU A 91 -3.76 -11.72 10.67
CA LEU A 91 -2.70 -11.68 9.67
C LEU A 91 -1.31 -11.50 10.26
N ALA A 92 -1.18 -11.47 11.59
CA ALA A 92 0.13 -11.34 12.22
C ALA A 92 1.04 -12.48 11.74
N GLY A 93 2.25 -12.12 11.35
CA GLY A 93 3.20 -13.11 10.84
C GLY A 93 2.99 -13.49 9.38
N LYS A 94 1.98 -12.91 8.71
CA LYS A 94 1.68 -13.26 7.32
C LYS A 94 1.99 -12.13 6.34
N ILE A 95 2.65 -11.09 6.80
CA ILE A 95 2.99 -9.94 5.96
C ILE A 95 4.16 -10.30 5.06
N SER A 96 3.99 -10.11 3.77
CA SER A 96 5.02 -10.43 2.77
C SER A 96 6.03 -9.30 2.59
N GLY A 97 5.62 -8.07 2.81
CA GLY A 97 6.54 -6.95 2.69
C GLY A 97 5.94 -5.65 3.15
N VAL A 98 6.82 -4.71 3.52
CA VAL A 98 6.43 -3.38 3.96
C VAL A 98 7.24 -2.37 3.16
N LEU A 99 6.57 -1.37 2.61
CA LEU A 99 7.22 -0.30 1.89
C LEU A 99 7.22 0.95 2.75
N PHE A 100 8.40 1.51 2.98
CA PHE A 100 8.56 2.80 3.64
C PHE A 100 8.97 3.83 2.60
N ASP A 101 8.36 4.97 2.68
CA ASP A 101 8.71 6.06 1.77
C ASP A 101 9.77 6.97 2.38
#